data_6a3a39f74dd5ad7d897471ca3b036923
#
_entry.id   6a3a39f74dd5ad7d897471ca3b036923
#
_cell.length_a   1.000
_cell.length_b   1.000
_cell.length_c   1.000
_cell.angle_alpha   90.00
_cell.angle_beta   90.00
_cell.angle_gamma   90.00
#
_symmetry.space_group_name_H-M   'P 1'
#
loop_
_entity.id
_entity.type
_entity.pdbx_description
1 polymer ?
#
loop_
_entity_poly.entity_id
_entity_poly.type
_entity_poly.pdbx_seq_one_letter_code
_entity_poly.pdbx_strand_id
1 'polypeptide(L)'
;MKWLSSVKPVTVYLASGWFNDAEEAARQDILKVLNDNEISYFSPRDEVLVNPTASKEDRKAAFKADTESIKNCDFVISSTVGKDMGTLMEMGMAYAWSIPTIVYFPAPKGTPCNLMIAESAYAVAQSPEELDSIVKQLKENKFNFDIPIDWEGTIE
;
A
#
# COMPACT_ATOMS: atom_id res chain seq x y z
N MET A 1 -31.58 -19.87 -13.20
CA MET A 1 -30.21 -19.95 -12.64
C MET A 1 -29.55 -18.60 -12.82
N LYS A 2 -29.35 -17.85 -11.69
CA LYS A 2 -28.54 -16.65 -11.72
C LYS A 2 -27.09 -17.10 -11.73
N TRP A 3 -26.39 -16.90 -12.80
CA TRP A 3 -24.94 -16.91 -12.84
C TRP A 3 -24.47 -15.71 -12.04
N LEU A 4 -24.20 -15.91 -10.75
CA LEU A 4 -23.41 -14.98 -9.98
C LEU A 4 -22.00 -15.07 -10.57
N SER A 5 -21.64 -14.12 -11.44
CA SER A 5 -20.25 -13.89 -11.77
C SER A 5 -19.57 -13.58 -10.43
N SER A 6 -18.79 -14.51 -9.91
CA SER A 6 -17.94 -14.27 -8.77
C SER A 6 -16.83 -13.30 -9.21
N VAL A 7 -17.13 -12.01 -9.16
CA VAL A 7 -16.08 -10.99 -9.29
C VAL A 7 -15.17 -11.24 -8.10
N LYS A 8 -13.91 -11.63 -8.37
CA LYS A 8 -12.90 -11.80 -7.35
C LYS A 8 -12.80 -10.49 -6.55
N PRO A 9 -12.92 -10.52 -5.21
CA PRO A 9 -12.79 -9.30 -4.42
C PRO A 9 -11.38 -8.70 -4.60
N VAL A 10 -11.31 -7.38 -4.72
CA VAL A 10 -10.05 -6.64 -4.78
C VAL A 10 -9.32 -6.78 -3.46
N THR A 11 -8.03 -7.06 -3.54
CA THR A 11 -7.15 -7.21 -2.38
C THR A 11 -5.98 -6.26 -2.45
N VAL A 12 -5.74 -5.54 -1.38
CA VAL A 12 -4.64 -4.59 -1.21
C VAL A 12 -3.56 -5.20 -0.32
N TYR A 13 -2.30 -5.00 -0.66
CA TYR A 13 -1.19 -5.20 0.25
C TYR A 13 -0.86 -3.87 0.95
N LEU A 14 -0.89 -3.85 2.28
CA LEU A 14 -0.57 -2.68 3.07
C LEU A 14 0.90 -2.73 3.49
N ALA A 15 1.73 -1.92 2.83
CA ALA A 15 3.15 -1.78 3.12
C ALA A 15 3.39 -0.57 4.05
N SER A 16 3.73 -0.82 5.29
CA SER A 16 3.96 0.24 6.29
C SER A 16 4.81 -0.26 7.44
N GLY A 17 5.69 0.57 7.95
CA GLY A 17 6.27 0.38 9.27
C GLY A 17 5.21 0.52 10.37
N TRP A 18 5.55 0.04 11.56
CA TRP A 18 4.72 0.15 12.78
C TRP A 18 5.57 0.25 14.06
N PHE A 19 6.84 0.63 13.90
CA PHE A 19 7.84 0.57 14.96
C PHE A 19 7.83 1.79 15.87
N ASN A 20 7.09 2.84 15.51
CA ASN A 20 6.88 4.04 16.31
C ASN A 20 5.47 4.62 16.09
N ASP A 21 5.11 5.60 16.93
CA ASP A 21 3.76 6.18 16.92
C ASP A 21 3.38 6.83 15.58
N ALA A 22 4.33 7.47 14.91
CA ALA A 22 4.09 8.13 13.63
C ALA A 22 3.82 7.12 12.50
N GLU A 23 4.59 6.04 12.45
CA GLU A 23 4.36 4.95 11.49
C GLU A 23 3.03 4.27 11.73
N GLU A 24 2.71 3.94 12.99
CA GLU A 24 1.44 3.32 13.34
C GLU A 24 0.25 4.25 13.06
N ALA A 25 0.37 5.55 13.31
CA ALA A 25 -0.67 6.52 12.97
C ALA A 25 -0.95 6.53 11.45
N ALA A 26 0.09 6.57 10.63
CA ALA A 26 -0.04 6.51 9.18
C ALA A 26 -0.66 5.18 8.71
N ARG A 27 -0.28 4.07 9.34
CA ARG A 27 -0.87 2.76 9.07
C ARG A 27 -2.37 2.75 9.41
N GLN A 28 -2.78 3.33 10.54
CA GLN A 28 -4.19 3.44 10.94
C GLN A 28 -5.00 4.31 9.96
N ASP A 29 -4.43 5.38 9.42
CA ASP A 29 -5.08 6.19 8.38
C ASP A 29 -5.40 5.33 7.15
N ILE A 30 -4.44 4.52 6.69
CA ILE A 30 -4.64 3.62 5.55
C ILE A 30 -5.72 2.57 5.87
N LEU A 31 -5.64 1.94 7.03
CA LEU A 31 -6.64 0.96 7.47
C LEU A 31 -8.05 1.54 7.51
N LYS A 32 -8.17 2.77 8.02
CA LYS A 32 -9.46 3.45 8.06
C LYS A 32 -10.04 3.66 6.67
N VAL A 33 -9.22 4.14 5.72
CA VAL A 33 -9.66 4.32 4.33
C VAL A 33 -10.09 3.01 3.69
N LEU A 34 -9.33 1.93 3.90
CA LEU A 34 -9.66 0.61 3.36
C LEU A 34 -10.97 0.06 3.94
N ASN A 35 -11.14 0.15 5.25
CA ASN A 35 -12.34 -0.31 5.94
C ASN A 35 -13.58 0.51 5.56
N ASP A 36 -13.48 1.84 5.52
CA ASP A 36 -14.57 2.73 5.13
C ASP A 36 -15.03 2.48 3.68
N ASN A 37 -14.12 2.03 2.82
CA ASN A 37 -14.41 1.68 1.43
C ASN A 37 -14.68 0.18 1.20
N GLU A 38 -14.73 -0.63 2.24
CA GLU A 38 -15.02 -2.07 2.20
C GLU A 38 -14.05 -2.85 1.29
N ILE A 39 -12.76 -2.50 1.34
CA ILE A 39 -11.70 -3.14 0.54
C ILE A 39 -10.94 -4.13 1.41
N SER A 40 -10.80 -5.37 0.94
CA SER A 40 -10.00 -6.39 1.59
C SER A 40 -8.51 -6.08 1.49
N TYR A 41 -7.77 -6.38 2.54
CA TYR A 41 -6.33 -6.12 2.58
C TYR A 41 -5.57 -7.22 3.33
N PHE A 42 -4.27 -7.30 3.02
CA PHE A 42 -3.28 -8.04 3.77
C PHE A 42 -2.34 -7.05 4.46
N SER A 43 -2.20 -7.18 5.76
CA SER A 43 -1.29 -6.35 6.57
C SER A 43 -0.27 -7.26 7.24
N PRO A 44 1.03 -7.16 6.90
CA PRO A 44 2.08 -8.02 7.50
C PRO A 44 2.09 -7.99 9.02
N ARG A 45 1.89 -6.81 9.61
CA ARG A 45 1.82 -6.67 11.07
C ARG A 45 0.77 -7.57 11.72
N ASP A 46 -0.38 -7.71 11.07
CA ASP A 46 -1.52 -8.44 11.63
C ASP A 46 -1.51 -9.93 11.26
N GLU A 47 -0.90 -10.26 10.11
CA GLU A 47 -0.96 -11.61 9.52
C GLU A 47 0.34 -12.41 9.72
N VAL A 48 1.50 -11.76 9.74
CA VAL A 48 2.82 -12.42 9.64
C VAL A 48 3.83 -11.86 10.65
N LEU A 49 3.38 -11.46 11.83
CA LEU A 49 4.27 -10.88 12.83
C LEU A 49 5.34 -11.89 13.27
N VAL A 50 6.60 -11.53 13.09
CA VAL A 50 7.76 -12.36 13.44
C VAL A 50 8.51 -11.74 14.61
N ASN A 51 8.76 -12.55 15.64
CA ASN A 51 9.59 -12.14 16.77
C ASN A 51 11.05 -11.94 16.33
N PRO A 52 11.78 -10.91 16.83
CA PRO A 52 13.19 -10.70 16.53
C PRO A 52 14.10 -11.92 16.79
N THR A 53 13.68 -12.81 17.70
CA THR A 53 14.39 -14.06 18.03
C THR A 53 13.88 -15.28 17.26
N ALA A 54 13.03 -15.08 16.27
CA ALA A 54 12.47 -16.18 15.48
C ALA A 54 13.54 -17.03 14.78
N SER A 55 13.23 -18.30 14.56
CA SER A 55 14.09 -19.22 13.84
C SER A 55 14.34 -18.74 12.39
N LYS A 56 15.38 -19.29 11.77
CA LYS A 56 15.67 -18.99 10.36
C LYS A 56 14.54 -19.46 9.44
N GLU A 57 13.92 -20.57 9.78
CA GLU A 57 12.77 -21.14 9.07
C GLU A 57 11.56 -20.22 9.15
N ASP A 58 11.24 -19.71 10.35
CA ASP A 58 10.09 -18.79 10.54
C ASP A 58 10.31 -17.46 9.81
N ARG A 59 11.54 -16.92 9.84
CA ARG A 59 11.89 -15.70 9.09
C ARG A 59 11.73 -15.87 7.57
N LYS A 60 12.16 -17.02 7.04
CA LYS A 60 11.97 -17.34 5.62
C LYS A 60 10.51 -17.52 5.25
N ALA A 61 9.73 -18.16 6.13
CA ALA A 61 8.30 -18.36 5.93
C ALA A 61 7.55 -17.01 5.91
N ALA A 62 7.88 -16.11 6.83
CA ALA A 62 7.32 -14.76 6.87
C ALA A 62 7.66 -13.97 5.60
N PHE A 63 8.93 -13.93 5.21
CA PHE A 63 9.38 -13.26 3.98
C PHE A 63 8.66 -13.82 2.74
N LYS A 64 8.48 -15.14 2.68
CA LYS A 64 7.75 -15.79 1.58
C LYS A 64 6.28 -15.38 1.59
N ALA A 65 5.62 -15.37 2.75
CA ALA A 65 4.23 -14.96 2.87
C ALA A 65 4.01 -13.52 2.41
N ASP A 66 4.86 -12.59 2.83
CA ASP A 66 4.80 -11.19 2.43
C ASP A 66 5.00 -11.02 0.92
N THR A 67 6.05 -11.63 0.36
CA THR A 67 6.35 -11.52 -1.08
C THR A 67 5.28 -12.17 -1.96
N GLU A 68 4.72 -13.30 -1.55
CA GLU A 68 3.61 -13.95 -2.26
C GLU A 68 2.33 -13.11 -2.17
N SER A 69 2.08 -12.46 -1.02
CA SER A 69 0.93 -11.58 -0.84
C SER A 69 1.04 -10.33 -1.72
N ILE A 70 2.24 -9.76 -1.88
CA ILE A 70 2.47 -8.67 -2.84
C ILE A 70 2.18 -9.15 -4.26
N LYS A 71 2.72 -10.30 -4.68
CA LYS A 71 2.52 -10.84 -6.04
C LYS A 71 1.05 -11.10 -6.39
N ASN A 72 0.26 -11.44 -5.38
CA ASN A 72 -1.15 -11.84 -5.56
C ASN A 72 -2.14 -10.72 -5.27
N CYS A 73 -1.70 -9.56 -4.77
CA CYS A 73 -2.59 -8.41 -4.57
C CYS A 73 -2.91 -7.71 -5.89
N ASP A 74 -3.97 -6.91 -5.88
CA ASP A 74 -4.37 -6.11 -7.02
C ASP A 74 -3.59 -4.79 -7.07
N PHE A 75 -3.28 -4.23 -5.91
CA PHE A 75 -2.42 -3.06 -5.75
C PHE A 75 -1.86 -2.96 -4.34
N VAL A 76 -0.86 -2.12 -4.17
CA VAL A 76 -0.23 -1.82 -2.89
C VAL A 76 -0.62 -0.41 -2.44
N ILE A 77 -0.89 -0.24 -1.15
CA ILE A 77 -0.85 1.08 -0.51
C ILE A 77 0.34 1.07 0.44
N SER A 78 1.22 2.04 0.27
CA SER A 78 2.50 2.10 0.99
C SER A 78 2.64 3.43 1.73
N SER A 79 3.04 3.37 3.00
CA SER A 79 3.39 4.57 3.77
C SER A 79 4.89 4.85 3.73
N THR A 80 5.28 6.09 3.45
CA THR A 80 6.68 6.52 3.50
C THR A 80 7.09 7.07 4.87
N VAL A 81 6.17 7.12 5.83
CA VAL A 81 6.45 7.61 7.19
C VAL A 81 7.51 6.71 7.84
N GLY A 82 8.48 7.32 8.48
CA GLY A 82 9.59 6.60 9.13
C GLY A 82 10.67 6.09 8.18
N LYS A 83 10.45 6.13 6.86
CA LYS A 83 11.39 5.59 5.85
C LYS A 83 11.78 4.15 6.15
N ASP A 84 10.80 3.34 6.56
CA ASP A 84 11.02 1.93 6.87
C ASP A 84 11.61 1.18 5.68
N MET A 85 12.77 0.56 5.88
CA MET A 85 13.52 -0.11 4.81
C MET A 85 12.74 -1.29 4.22
N GLY A 86 12.01 -2.03 5.04
CA GLY A 86 11.17 -3.14 4.59
C GLY A 86 10.06 -2.66 3.66
N THR A 87 9.38 -1.60 4.05
CA THR A 87 8.33 -0.96 3.24
C THR A 87 8.87 -0.47 1.90
N LEU A 88 10.04 0.18 1.89
CA LEU A 88 10.66 0.65 0.64
C LEU A 88 11.07 -0.52 -0.28
N MET A 89 11.54 -1.62 0.28
CA MET A 89 11.82 -2.84 -0.47
C MET A 89 10.57 -3.44 -1.10
N GLU A 90 9.47 -3.51 -0.35
CA GLU A 90 8.17 -4.00 -0.83
C GLU A 90 7.62 -3.12 -1.97
N MET A 91 7.78 -1.80 -1.88
CA MET A 91 7.45 -0.89 -2.98
C MET A 91 8.27 -1.18 -4.24
N GLY A 92 9.57 -1.39 -4.09
CA GLY A 92 10.47 -1.75 -5.18
C GLY A 92 10.09 -3.08 -5.84
N MET A 93 9.71 -4.08 -5.05
CA MET A 93 9.19 -5.36 -5.55
C MET A 93 7.90 -5.17 -6.33
N ALA A 94 6.94 -4.42 -5.79
CA ALA A 94 5.68 -4.13 -6.47
C ALA A 94 5.91 -3.45 -7.82
N TYR A 95 6.77 -2.44 -7.88
CA TYR A 95 7.14 -1.78 -9.12
C TYR A 95 7.77 -2.76 -10.14
N ALA A 96 8.73 -3.56 -9.70
CA ALA A 96 9.41 -4.54 -10.56
C ALA A 96 8.46 -5.62 -11.11
N TRP A 97 7.39 -5.92 -10.39
CA TRP A 97 6.37 -6.89 -10.80
C TRP A 97 5.15 -6.24 -11.47
N SER A 98 5.24 -4.97 -11.82
CA SER A 98 4.15 -4.21 -12.47
C SER A 98 2.85 -4.17 -11.65
N ILE A 99 2.98 -4.13 -10.33
CA ILE A 99 1.85 -4.00 -9.42
C ILE A 99 1.70 -2.52 -9.05
N PRO A 100 0.54 -1.90 -9.30
CA PRO A 100 0.32 -0.49 -8.99
C PRO A 100 0.49 -0.20 -7.51
N THR A 101 1.14 0.91 -7.16
CA THR A 101 1.32 1.34 -5.77
C THR A 101 0.76 2.74 -5.58
N ILE A 102 -0.13 2.90 -4.60
CA ILE A 102 -0.53 4.21 -4.08
C ILE A 102 0.40 4.53 -2.92
N VAL A 103 1.09 5.66 -3.01
CA VAL A 103 1.99 6.12 -1.96
C VAL A 103 1.25 7.07 -1.03
N TYR A 104 1.18 6.71 0.24
CA TYR A 104 0.71 7.57 1.31
C TYR A 104 1.91 8.30 1.92
N PHE A 105 2.02 9.56 1.60
CA PHE A 105 3.08 10.47 2.02
C PHE A 105 2.46 11.65 2.79
N PRO A 106 2.00 11.44 4.04
CA PRO A 106 1.34 12.50 4.82
C PRO A 106 2.33 13.61 5.15
N ALA A 107 2.12 14.74 4.52
CA ALA A 107 2.96 15.91 4.68
C ALA A 107 2.19 17.18 4.28
N PRO A 108 2.57 18.35 4.79
CA PRO A 108 2.01 19.61 4.33
C PRO A 108 2.11 19.74 2.80
N LYS A 109 1.08 20.34 2.19
CA LYS A 109 1.06 20.56 0.76
C LYS A 109 2.29 21.37 0.33
N GLY A 110 2.95 20.92 -0.74
CA GLY A 110 4.20 21.51 -1.23
C GLY A 110 5.48 20.91 -0.65
N THR A 111 5.36 19.96 0.31
CA THR A 111 6.53 19.19 0.75
C THR A 111 7.00 18.29 -0.39
N PRO A 112 8.30 18.32 -0.76
CA PRO A 112 8.80 17.47 -1.83
C PRO A 112 8.76 15.98 -1.45
N CYS A 113 8.35 15.15 -2.41
CA CYS A 113 8.46 13.71 -2.30
C CYS A 113 9.77 13.23 -2.96
N ASN A 114 10.33 12.15 -2.48
CA ASN A 114 11.48 11.55 -3.13
C ASN A 114 11.15 11.16 -4.58
N LEU A 115 12.01 11.53 -5.52
CA LEU A 115 11.84 11.26 -6.96
C LEU A 115 11.51 9.80 -7.26
N MET A 116 12.30 8.85 -6.73
CA MET A 116 12.12 7.43 -7.03
C MET A 116 10.79 6.90 -6.52
N ILE A 117 10.34 7.42 -5.39
CA ILE A 117 9.06 7.05 -4.79
C ILE A 117 7.89 7.63 -5.61
N ALA A 118 7.95 8.91 -5.92
CA ALA A 118 6.89 9.59 -6.67
C ALA A 118 6.71 8.99 -8.08
N GLU A 119 7.80 8.78 -8.80
CA GLU A 119 7.77 8.27 -10.18
C GLU A 119 7.45 6.77 -10.27
N SER A 120 7.73 6.00 -9.22
CA SER A 120 7.31 4.58 -9.17
C SER A 120 5.85 4.38 -8.80
N ALA A 121 5.20 5.41 -8.27
CA ALA A 121 3.82 5.34 -7.78
C ALA A 121 2.80 5.48 -8.92
N TYR A 122 1.69 4.76 -8.79
CA TYR A 122 0.49 5.02 -9.59
C TYR A 122 -0.18 6.34 -9.17
N ALA A 123 -0.22 6.61 -7.87
CA ALA A 123 -0.75 7.84 -7.29
C ALA A 123 -0.07 8.14 -5.96
N VAL A 124 -0.05 9.41 -5.59
CA VAL A 124 0.49 9.90 -4.31
C VAL A 124 -0.59 10.65 -3.56
N ALA A 125 -0.78 10.32 -2.29
CA ALA A 125 -1.70 10.99 -1.38
C ALA A 125 -0.92 11.63 -0.23
N GLN A 126 -1.16 12.91 0.05
CA GLN A 126 -0.51 13.67 1.12
C GLN A 126 -1.39 13.87 2.36
N SER A 127 -2.61 13.34 2.32
CA SER A 127 -3.53 13.35 3.47
C SER A 127 -4.47 12.15 3.43
N PRO A 128 -5.12 11.78 4.55
CA PRO A 128 -6.13 10.74 4.56
C PRO A 128 -7.28 11.01 3.59
N GLU A 129 -7.69 12.27 3.44
CA GLU A 129 -8.76 12.70 2.53
C GLU A 129 -8.36 12.49 1.07
N GLU A 130 -7.12 12.80 0.71
CA GLU A 130 -6.61 12.53 -0.64
C GLU A 130 -6.53 11.02 -0.91
N LEU A 131 -6.08 10.22 0.05
CA LEU A 131 -6.04 8.77 -0.08
C LEU A 131 -7.44 8.20 -0.28
N ASP A 132 -8.41 8.64 0.52
CA ASP A 132 -9.81 8.22 0.39
C ASP A 132 -10.39 8.60 -0.97
N SER A 133 -10.09 9.81 -1.46
CA SER A 133 -10.51 10.27 -2.79
C SER A 133 -9.96 9.38 -3.91
N ILE A 134 -8.67 9.03 -3.86
CA ILE A 134 -8.03 8.13 -4.83
C ILE A 134 -8.71 6.76 -4.83
N VAL A 135 -8.92 6.18 -3.64
CA VAL A 135 -9.56 4.87 -3.49
C VAL A 135 -10.99 4.89 -4.03
N LYS A 136 -11.77 5.94 -3.77
CA LYS A 136 -13.12 6.11 -4.31
C LYS A 136 -13.12 6.22 -5.84
N GLN A 137 -12.20 6.97 -6.42
CA GLN A 137 -12.06 7.05 -7.88
C GLN A 137 -11.75 5.67 -8.48
N LEU A 138 -10.87 4.89 -7.86
CA LEU A 138 -10.57 3.54 -8.30
C LEU A 138 -11.78 2.61 -8.21
N LYS A 139 -12.59 2.71 -7.15
CA LYS A 139 -13.85 1.95 -7.05
C LYS A 139 -14.82 2.32 -8.17
N GLU A 140 -15.02 3.60 -8.44
CA GLU A 140 -15.91 4.10 -9.49
C GLU A 140 -15.49 3.63 -10.88
N ASN A 141 -14.18 3.59 -11.17
CA ASN A 141 -13.65 3.11 -12.43
C ASN A 141 -13.37 1.59 -12.46
N LYS A 142 -13.85 0.85 -11.45
CA LYS A 142 -13.67 -0.60 -11.30
C LYS A 142 -12.21 -1.04 -11.24
N PHE A 143 -11.37 -0.26 -10.55
CA PHE A 143 -9.94 -0.49 -10.39
C PHE A 143 -9.19 -0.61 -11.72
N ASN A 144 -9.54 0.27 -12.66
CA ASN A 144 -8.82 0.38 -13.93
C ASN A 144 -7.59 1.28 -13.76
N PHE A 145 -6.43 0.66 -13.57
CA PHE A 145 -5.14 1.35 -13.41
C PHE A 145 -4.55 1.89 -14.72
N ASP A 146 -5.20 1.67 -15.85
CA ASP A 146 -4.82 2.32 -17.13
C ASP A 146 -5.28 3.79 -17.16
N ILE A 147 -6.19 4.19 -16.28
CA ILE A 147 -6.61 5.58 -16.12
C ILE A 147 -5.66 6.24 -15.11
N PRO A 148 -4.83 7.21 -15.52
CA PRO A 148 -3.87 7.84 -14.63
C PRO A 148 -4.56 8.73 -13.59
N ILE A 149 -3.94 8.83 -12.41
CA ILE A 149 -4.28 9.81 -11.39
C ILE A 149 -3.01 10.66 -11.19
N ASP A 150 -3.03 11.86 -11.76
CA ASP A 150 -1.87 12.74 -11.74
C ASP A 150 -1.65 13.35 -10.34
N TRP A 151 -0.40 13.48 -9.96
CA TRP A 151 0.03 14.18 -8.76
C TRP A 151 0.90 15.37 -9.18
N GLU A 152 0.49 16.56 -8.77
CA GLU A 152 1.15 17.82 -9.13
C GLU A 152 2.12 18.32 -8.03
N GLY A 153 2.62 17.42 -7.19
CA GLY A 153 3.55 17.77 -6.14
C GLY A 153 4.97 17.99 -6.65
N THR A 154 5.84 18.43 -5.75
CA THR A 154 7.27 18.64 -6.03
C THR A 154 8.10 17.43 -5.61
N ILE A 155 9.24 17.25 -6.26
CA ILE A 155 10.19 16.17 -5.97
C ILE A 155 11.51 16.70 -5.43
N GLU A 156 12.24 15.86 -4.70
CA GLU A 156 13.63 16.07 -4.27
C GLU A 156 14.56 14.96 -4.76
#